data_fdb63f700fb4e533caeececc9d9585c7
#
_entry.id   fdb63f700fb4e533caeececc9d9585c7
#
_cell.length_a   1.000
_cell.length_b   1.000
_cell.length_c   1.000
_cell.angle_alpha   90.00
_cell.angle_beta   90.00
_cell.angle_gamma   90.00
#
_symmetry.space_group_name_H-M   'P 1'
#
loop_
_entity.id
_entity.type
_entity.pdbx_description
1 polymer ?
#
loop_
_entity_poly.entity_id
_entity_poly.type
_entity_poly.pdbx_seq_one_letter_code
_entity_poly.pdbx_strand_id
1 'polypeptide(L)'
;MNDENKIPEWAPALNDLKLRSRVRWNESLKRFNTWRIGGPSRGLVDVETEEDLARLLPFLNKNDIPWFLIGKGSNLLIHDRIWEGVILHLTGDFKSWQPQEHPQTVCAGAALADVTFAQRCVSQGWSGMEFMIGIPGTIGGAVATNAGAHGGET
;
A
#
# COMPACT_ATOMS: atom_id res chain seq x y z
N MET A 1 -4.30 -29.23 -14.36
CA MET A 1 -3.95 -28.69 -13.04
C MET A 1 -4.29 -27.21 -13.10
N ASN A 2 -5.19 -26.74 -12.22
CA ASN A 2 -5.58 -25.34 -12.25
C ASN A 2 -4.37 -24.46 -11.97
N ASP A 3 -4.09 -23.56 -12.90
CA ASP A 3 -2.96 -22.61 -12.84
C ASP A 3 -3.05 -21.66 -11.63
N GLU A 4 -4.24 -21.56 -11.06
CA GLU A 4 -4.55 -20.66 -9.92
C GLU A 4 -3.74 -20.95 -8.64
N ASN A 5 -3.31 -22.19 -8.40
CA ASN A 5 -2.58 -22.59 -7.19
C ASN A 5 -1.07 -22.79 -7.43
N LYS A 6 -0.57 -22.47 -8.60
CA LYS A 6 0.85 -22.62 -8.90
C LYS A 6 1.66 -21.62 -8.09
N ILE A 7 2.61 -22.11 -7.30
CA ILE A 7 3.62 -21.27 -6.63
C ILE A 7 4.67 -20.87 -7.68
N PRO A 8 5.00 -19.58 -7.81
CA PRO A 8 5.95 -19.12 -8.81
C PRO A 8 7.37 -19.62 -8.52
N GLU A 9 8.18 -19.80 -9.57
CA GLU A 9 9.54 -20.32 -9.46
C GLU A 9 10.47 -19.44 -8.60
N TRP A 10 10.20 -18.14 -8.54
CA TRP A 10 10.95 -17.20 -7.72
C TRP A 10 10.52 -17.18 -6.23
N ALA A 11 9.47 -17.91 -5.83
CA ALA A 11 8.97 -17.89 -4.45
C ALA A 11 9.99 -18.37 -3.41
N PRO A 12 10.78 -19.45 -3.63
CA PRO A 12 11.81 -19.85 -2.69
C PRO A 12 12.85 -18.75 -2.46
N ALA A 13 13.31 -18.11 -3.54
CA ALA A 13 14.30 -17.04 -3.45
C ALA A 13 13.75 -15.79 -2.73
N LEU A 14 12.45 -15.48 -2.86
CA LEU A 14 11.80 -14.41 -2.10
C LEU A 14 11.73 -14.77 -0.61
N ASN A 15 11.40 -16.00 -0.27
CA ASN A 15 11.39 -16.47 1.13
C ASN A 15 12.79 -16.41 1.78
N ASP A 16 13.85 -16.63 1.00
CA ASP A 16 15.24 -16.54 1.47
C ASP A 16 15.67 -15.13 1.86
N LEU A 17 14.92 -14.11 1.48
CA LEU A 17 15.12 -12.72 1.96
C LEU A 17 14.86 -12.59 3.47
N LYS A 18 14.18 -13.57 4.10
CA LYS A 18 13.87 -13.56 5.54
C LYS A 18 13.27 -12.25 6.00
N LEU A 19 12.27 -11.77 5.25
CA LEU A 19 11.53 -10.57 5.59
C LEU A 19 10.78 -10.78 6.93
N ARG A 20 10.61 -9.72 7.70
CA ARG A 20 9.68 -9.69 8.83
C ARG A 20 8.24 -9.60 8.33
N SER A 21 8.08 -9.00 7.19
CA SER A 21 6.81 -8.79 6.46
C SER A 21 6.17 -10.11 6.06
N ARG A 22 4.85 -10.17 6.15
CA ARG A 22 4.08 -11.37 5.81
C ARG A 22 3.96 -11.52 4.30
N VAL A 23 4.40 -12.67 3.78
CA VAL A 23 4.19 -13.07 2.38
C VAL A 23 2.97 -13.99 2.28
N ARG A 24 2.11 -13.74 1.30
CA ARG A 24 0.96 -14.57 0.94
C ARG A 24 1.04 -14.95 -0.53
N TRP A 25 0.71 -16.18 -0.84
CA TRP A 25 0.75 -16.72 -2.20
C TRP A 25 -0.65 -16.90 -2.76
N ASN A 26 -0.83 -16.61 -4.05
CA ASN A 26 -2.11 -16.72 -4.76
C ASN A 26 -3.27 -16.00 -4.02
N GLU A 27 -2.97 -14.85 -3.44
CA GLU A 27 -3.92 -14.08 -2.63
C GLU A 27 -4.91 -13.32 -3.51
N SER A 28 -6.20 -13.50 -3.23
CA SER A 28 -7.26 -12.76 -3.92
C SER A 28 -7.21 -11.27 -3.62
N LEU A 29 -7.21 -10.44 -4.67
CA LEU A 29 -7.16 -8.99 -4.55
C LEU A 29 -8.52 -8.34 -4.27
N LYS A 30 -9.60 -9.12 -4.20
CA LYS A 30 -10.96 -8.63 -3.92
C LYS A 30 -11.07 -7.83 -2.62
N ARG A 31 -10.26 -8.18 -1.60
CA ARG A 31 -10.25 -7.50 -0.29
C ARG A 31 -9.45 -6.19 -0.29
N PHE A 32 -8.69 -5.95 -1.35
CA PHE A 32 -7.73 -4.85 -1.45
C PHE A 32 -8.21 -3.72 -2.36
N ASN A 33 -9.49 -3.67 -2.67
CA ASN A 33 -10.10 -2.56 -3.40
C ASN A 33 -11.56 -2.36 -2.99
N THR A 34 -12.07 -1.16 -3.26
CA THR A 34 -13.44 -0.76 -2.90
C THR A 34 -14.51 -1.56 -3.65
N TRP A 35 -14.26 -1.92 -4.90
CA TRP A 35 -15.20 -2.65 -5.76
C TRP A 35 -15.34 -4.13 -5.38
N ARG A 36 -14.40 -4.66 -4.57
CA ARG A 36 -14.34 -6.08 -4.17
C ARG A 36 -14.31 -7.05 -5.35
N ILE A 37 -13.65 -6.66 -6.42
CA ILE A 37 -13.42 -7.46 -7.63
C ILE A 37 -11.92 -7.65 -7.86
N GLY A 38 -11.57 -8.56 -8.78
CA GLY A 38 -10.20 -8.82 -9.20
C GLY A 38 -9.72 -10.21 -8.88
N GLY A 39 -8.83 -10.70 -9.73
CA GLY A 39 -8.16 -12.00 -9.61
C GLY A 39 -7.13 -12.03 -8.50
N PRO A 40 -6.45 -13.19 -8.32
CA PRO A 40 -5.36 -13.33 -7.37
C PRO A 40 -4.05 -12.72 -7.91
N SER A 41 -3.14 -12.39 -7.00
CA SER A 41 -1.73 -12.17 -7.30
C SER A 41 -0.89 -13.37 -6.92
N ARG A 42 0.18 -13.67 -7.65
CA ARG A 42 1.12 -14.73 -7.31
C ARG A 42 1.75 -14.52 -5.94
N GLY A 43 2.17 -13.31 -5.64
CA GLY A 43 2.64 -12.91 -4.33
C GLY A 43 1.94 -11.65 -3.84
N LEU A 44 1.70 -11.57 -2.53
CA LEU A 44 1.30 -10.35 -1.85
C LEU A 44 2.13 -10.24 -0.57
N VAL A 45 2.79 -9.10 -0.39
CA VAL A 45 3.62 -8.83 0.78
C VAL A 45 3.00 -7.67 1.56
N ASP A 46 2.60 -7.94 2.81
CA ASP A 46 2.27 -6.89 3.76
C ASP A 46 3.59 -6.32 4.30
N VAL A 47 4.09 -5.27 3.65
CA VAL A 47 5.40 -4.68 3.98
C VAL A 47 5.26 -3.84 5.25
N GLU A 48 5.98 -4.24 6.30
CA GLU A 48 5.85 -3.65 7.64
C GLU A 48 6.93 -2.63 7.96
N THR A 49 8.13 -2.78 7.36
CA THR A 49 9.30 -1.94 7.67
C THR A 49 10.00 -1.44 6.42
N GLU A 50 10.71 -0.31 6.54
CA GLU A 50 11.56 0.21 5.47
C GLU A 50 12.71 -0.75 5.13
N GLU A 51 13.23 -1.48 6.12
CA GLU A 51 14.27 -2.48 5.91
C GLU A 51 13.80 -3.60 4.98
N ASP A 52 12.60 -4.12 5.19
CA ASP A 52 12.01 -5.13 4.31
C ASP A 52 11.79 -4.60 2.90
N LEU A 53 11.30 -3.37 2.78
CA LEU A 53 11.11 -2.73 1.47
C LEU A 53 12.44 -2.55 0.73
N ALA A 54 13.49 -2.13 1.44
CA ALA A 54 14.83 -1.94 0.90
C ALA A 54 15.48 -3.25 0.42
N ARG A 55 15.11 -4.40 0.98
CA ARG A 55 15.54 -5.73 0.52
C ARG A 55 14.67 -6.23 -0.65
N LEU A 56 13.37 -5.99 -0.56
CA LEU A 56 12.38 -6.54 -1.49
C LEU A 56 12.45 -5.88 -2.88
N LEU A 57 12.51 -4.55 -2.96
CA LEU A 57 12.51 -3.84 -4.25
C LEU A 57 13.70 -4.21 -5.15
N PRO A 58 14.97 -4.23 -4.66
CA PRO A 58 16.11 -4.67 -5.48
C PRO A 58 15.98 -6.13 -5.93
N PHE A 59 15.45 -7.01 -5.07
CA PHE A 59 15.20 -8.40 -5.43
C PHE A 59 14.21 -8.53 -6.58
N LEU A 60 13.06 -7.84 -6.49
CA LEU A 60 12.02 -7.88 -7.52
C LEU A 60 12.55 -7.34 -8.85
N ASN A 61 13.24 -6.20 -8.82
CA ASN A 61 13.81 -5.58 -10.02
C ASN A 61 14.93 -6.44 -10.65
N LYS A 62 15.81 -7.02 -9.84
CA LYS A 62 16.90 -7.88 -10.34
C LYS A 62 16.42 -9.16 -11.03
N ASN A 63 15.27 -9.67 -10.59
CA ASN A 63 14.69 -10.91 -11.13
C ASN A 63 13.56 -10.65 -12.13
N ASP A 64 13.40 -9.40 -12.59
CA ASP A 64 12.35 -8.99 -13.54
C ASP A 64 10.94 -9.41 -13.10
N ILE A 65 10.68 -9.43 -11.77
CA ILE A 65 9.39 -9.79 -11.21
C ILE A 65 8.51 -8.53 -11.20
N PRO A 66 7.38 -8.53 -11.93
CA PRO A 66 6.46 -7.40 -11.90
C PRO A 66 5.95 -7.14 -10.48
N TRP A 67 5.92 -5.88 -10.08
CA TRP A 67 5.34 -5.51 -8.79
C TRP A 67 4.48 -4.26 -8.89
N PHE A 68 3.52 -4.16 -7.99
CA PHE A 68 2.64 -3.01 -7.89
C PHE A 68 2.34 -2.68 -6.42
N LEU A 69 2.43 -1.40 -6.08
CA LEU A 69 2.14 -0.91 -4.74
C LEU A 69 0.66 -0.55 -4.62
N ILE A 70 -0.01 -1.06 -3.59
CA ILE A 70 -1.40 -0.73 -3.31
C ILE A 70 -1.58 -0.10 -1.93
N GLY A 71 -2.46 0.89 -1.85
CA GLY A 71 -3.02 1.39 -0.60
C GLY A 71 -4.35 0.69 -0.30
N LYS A 72 -5.40 1.48 0.00
CA LYS A 72 -6.77 0.93 0.18
C LYS A 72 -7.45 0.49 -1.11
N GLY A 73 -6.87 0.74 -2.27
CA GLY A 73 -7.44 0.36 -3.57
C GLY A 73 -8.73 1.08 -3.93
N SER A 74 -8.96 2.27 -3.38
CA SER A 74 -10.17 3.06 -3.66
C SER A 74 -10.22 3.61 -5.08
N ASN A 75 -9.06 3.77 -5.71
CA ASN A 75 -8.92 4.26 -7.09
C ASN A 75 -8.37 3.17 -8.03
N LEU A 76 -8.63 1.89 -7.73
CA LEU A 76 -8.16 0.77 -8.54
C LEU A 76 -9.33 -0.03 -9.10
N LEU A 77 -9.21 -0.39 -10.38
CA LEU A 77 -10.01 -1.39 -11.05
C LEU A 77 -9.10 -2.58 -11.37
N ILE A 78 -9.31 -3.69 -10.66
CA ILE A 78 -8.44 -4.86 -10.75
C ILE A 78 -9.10 -5.91 -11.65
N HIS A 79 -8.35 -6.36 -12.67
CA HIS A 79 -8.80 -7.39 -13.60
C HIS A 79 -8.92 -8.76 -12.90
N ASP A 80 -9.82 -9.63 -13.37
CA ASP A 80 -10.05 -10.98 -12.80
C ASP A 80 -8.94 -11.99 -13.15
N ARG A 81 -8.03 -11.66 -14.08
CA ARG A 81 -6.87 -12.52 -14.39
C ARG A 81 -5.87 -12.52 -13.26
N ILE A 82 -5.09 -13.59 -13.19
CA ILE A 82 -3.97 -13.70 -12.25
C ILE A 82 -2.95 -12.59 -12.56
N TRP A 83 -2.53 -11.86 -11.52
CA TRP A 83 -1.38 -10.98 -11.58
C TRP A 83 -0.11 -11.80 -11.38
N GLU A 84 0.71 -11.95 -12.41
CA GLU A 84 1.91 -12.79 -12.42
C GLU A 84 3.12 -12.13 -11.72
N GLY A 85 2.88 -11.36 -10.69
CA GLY A 85 3.89 -10.61 -9.95
C GLY A 85 3.58 -10.53 -8.46
N VAL A 86 4.18 -9.53 -7.81
CA VAL A 86 4.03 -9.26 -6.38
C VAL A 86 3.25 -7.97 -6.15
N ILE A 87 2.22 -8.05 -5.32
CA ILE A 87 1.54 -6.86 -4.78
C ILE A 87 2.22 -6.48 -3.46
N LEU A 88 2.62 -5.21 -3.35
CA LEU A 88 3.18 -4.61 -2.15
C LEU A 88 2.08 -3.83 -1.44
N HIS A 89 1.77 -4.22 -0.21
CA HIS A 89 0.78 -3.54 0.62
C HIS A 89 1.48 -3.01 1.87
N LEU A 90 1.66 -1.70 1.95
CA LEU A 90 2.34 -1.07 3.08
C LEU A 90 1.50 -1.13 4.35
N THR A 91 2.13 -1.53 5.45
CA THR A 91 1.52 -1.64 6.78
C THR A 91 2.51 -1.20 7.86
N GLY A 92 2.35 -1.62 9.10
CA GLY A 92 3.33 -1.41 10.17
C GLY A 92 3.78 0.05 10.32
N ASP A 93 5.09 0.26 10.20
CA ASP A 93 5.76 1.57 10.37
C ASP A 93 5.30 2.61 9.34
N PHE A 94 4.80 2.16 8.19
CA PHE A 94 4.24 3.05 7.16
C PHE A 94 2.90 3.69 7.54
N LYS A 95 2.33 3.39 8.72
CA LYS A 95 1.15 4.06 9.30
C LYS A 95 1.53 5.11 10.35
N SER A 96 2.80 5.47 10.41
CA SER A 96 3.34 6.40 11.40
C SER A 96 2.72 7.80 11.28
N TRP A 97 2.78 8.52 12.39
CA TRP A 97 2.44 9.93 12.52
C TRP A 97 3.46 10.56 13.48
N GLN A 98 4.30 11.43 12.97
CA GLN A 98 5.40 12.01 13.74
C GLN A 98 5.40 13.54 13.56
N PRO A 99 4.85 14.29 14.53
CA PRO A 99 5.00 15.77 14.55
C PRO A 99 6.47 16.14 14.50
N GLN A 100 6.79 17.18 13.76
CA GLN A 100 8.14 17.67 13.59
C GLN A 100 8.36 18.91 14.48
N GLU A 101 9.62 19.31 14.66
CA GLU A 101 9.98 20.52 15.42
C GLU A 101 9.42 21.81 14.79
N HIS A 102 9.34 21.85 13.46
CA HIS A 102 8.74 22.99 12.77
C HIS A 102 7.23 23.01 13.02
N PRO A 103 6.66 24.18 13.42
CA PRO A 103 5.23 24.31 13.72
C PRO A 103 4.34 23.81 12.57
N GLN A 104 3.27 23.09 12.92
CA GLN A 104 2.27 22.56 11.96
C GLN A 104 2.86 21.66 10.88
N THR A 105 3.96 20.99 11.18
CA THR A 105 4.61 20.04 10.27
C THR A 105 4.55 18.64 10.85
N VAL A 106 4.23 17.67 10.01
CA VAL A 106 4.17 16.25 10.38
C VAL A 106 4.77 15.38 9.28
N CYS A 107 5.55 14.38 9.69
CA CYS A 107 5.90 13.27 8.82
C CYS A 107 4.85 12.17 8.99
N ALA A 108 4.14 11.86 7.91
CA ALA A 108 3.08 10.85 7.89
C ALA A 108 3.50 9.68 7.00
N GLY A 109 3.31 8.45 7.49
CA GLY A 109 3.59 7.26 6.72
C GLY A 109 2.61 7.08 5.56
N ALA A 110 3.10 6.56 4.43
CA ALA A 110 2.34 6.42 3.20
C ALA A 110 1.09 5.52 3.32
N ALA A 111 1.06 4.60 4.29
CA ALA A 111 -0.09 3.73 4.56
C ALA A 111 -1.06 4.28 5.62
N LEU A 112 -0.78 5.47 6.18
CA LEU A 112 -1.74 6.13 7.08
C LEU A 112 -3.00 6.49 6.29
N ALA A 113 -4.17 6.18 6.86
CA ALA A 113 -5.44 6.49 6.22
C ALA A 113 -5.70 8.01 6.18
N ASP A 114 -6.19 8.53 5.05
CA ASP A 114 -6.47 9.96 4.85
C ASP A 114 -7.40 10.52 5.93
N VAL A 115 -8.48 9.80 6.25
CA VAL A 115 -9.39 10.17 7.33
C VAL A 115 -8.70 10.25 8.69
N THR A 116 -7.78 9.33 8.98
CA THR A 116 -7.03 9.33 10.25
C THR A 116 -6.05 10.51 10.31
N PHE A 117 -5.42 10.81 9.18
CA PHE A 117 -4.55 11.97 9.04
C PHE A 117 -5.32 13.26 9.32
N ALA A 118 -6.44 13.49 8.63
CA ALA A 118 -7.27 14.67 8.82
C ALA A 118 -7.77 14.82 10.27
N GLN A 119 -8.26 13.72 10.88
CA GLN A 119 -8.70 13.72 12.28
C GLN A 119 -7.58 14.11 13.26
N ARG A 120 -6.35 13.64 13.01
CA ARG A 120 -5.19 14.00 13.82
C ARG A 120 -4.82 15.47 13.65
N CYS A 121 -4.87 16.03 12.43
CA CYS A 121 -4.68 17.47 12.20
C CYS A 121 -5.69 18.29 13.01
N VAL A 122 -6.96 17.96 12.94
CA VAL A 122 -8.02 18.63 13.71
C VAL A 122 -7.76 18.53 15.21
N SER A 123 -7.34 17.37 15.73
CA SER A 123 -7.04 17.20 17.16
C SER A 123 -5.86 18.06 17.66
N GLN A 124 -4.97 18.46 16.74
CA GLN A 124 -3.88 19.41 17.00
C GLN A 124 -4.27 20.88 16.78
N GLY A 125 -5.53 21.15 16.42
CA GLY A 125 -5.99 22.49 16.07
C GLY A 125 -5.46 23.00 14.71
N TRP A 126 -4.99 22.09 13.84
CA TRP A 126 -4.52 22.43 12.51
C TRP A 126 -5.66 22.35 11.50
N SER A 127 -5.74 23.34 10.61
CA SER A 127 -6.74 23.44 9.56
C SER A 127 -6.11 23.26 8.17
N GLY A 128 -6.96 23.04 7.15
CA GLY A 128 -6.56 22.91 5.75
C GLY A 128 -6.52 21.47 5.24
N MET A 129 -6.62 20.46 6.12
CA MET A 129 -6.62 19.03 5.74
C MET A 129 -8.00 18.38 5.87
N GLU A 130 -9.05 19.15 6.10
CA GLU A 130 -10.42 18.66 6.32
C GLU A 130 -10.98 17.93 5.09
N PHE A 131 -10.57 18.34 3.88
CA PHE A 131 -10.97 17.71 2.64
C PHE A 131 -10.62 16.21 2.57
N MET A 132 -9.54 15.80 3.26
CA MET A 132 -9.09 14.40 3.27
C MET A 132 -10.06 13.46 4.01
N ILE A 133 -10.99 13.98 4.83
CA ILE A 133 -12.02 13.16 5.49
C ILE A 133 -12.90 12.47 4.45
N GLY A 134 -13.16 13.13 3.31
CA GLY A 134 -13.97 12.60 2.22
C GLY A 134 -13.23 11.64 1.28
N ILE A 135 -11.91 11.45 1.45
CA ILE A 135 -11.09 10.64 0.55
C ILE A 135 -10.86 9.24 1.15
N PRO A 136 -11.40 8.17 0.56
CA PRO A 136 -11.26 6.81 1.08
C PRO A 136 -9.91 6.18 0.69
N GLY A 137 -8.80 6.82 1.06
CA GLY A 137 -7.47 6.44 0.62
C GLY A 137 -6.45 6.30 1.75
N THR A 138 -5.19 6.37 1.36
CA THR A 138 -4.01 6.49 2.22
C THR A 138 -3.17 7.66 1.73
N ILE A 139 -2.38 8.27 2.60
CA ILE A 139 -1.51 9.42 2.28
C ILE A 139 -0.67 9.16 1.02
N GLY A 140 -0.02 7.99 0.91
CA GLY A 140 0.75 7.66 -0.29
C GLY A 140 -0.11 7.56 -1.56
N GLY A 141 -1.33 7.03 -1.44
CA GLY A 141 -2.30 6.97 -2.54
C GLY A 141 -2.79 8.36 -2.93
N ALA A 142 -3.08 9.23 -1.97
CA ALA A 142 -3.52 10.59 -2.20
C ALA A 142 -2.44 11.39 -2.95
N VAL A 143 -1.19 11.34 -2.50
CA VAL A 143 -0.05 11.98 -3.19
C VAL A 143 0.13 11.44 -4.60
N ALA A 144 0.10 10.10 -4.78
CA ALA A 144 0.32 9.47 -6.09
C ALA A 144 -0.75 9.83 -7.13
N THR A 145 -1.97 10.14 -6.70
CA THR A 145 -3.11 10.43 -7.57
C THR A 145 -3.56 11.89 -7.54
N ASN A 146 -2.86 12.75 -6.81
CA ASN A 146 -3.30 14.12 -6.50
C ASN A 146 -4.77 14.15 -6.05
N ALA A 147 -5.07 13.34 -5.02
CA ALA A 147 -6.45 13.16 -4.58
C ALA A 147 -7.03 14.46 -4.02
N GLY A 148 -8.23 14.79 -4.44
CA GLY A 148 -8.91 15.99 -4.00
C GLY A 148 -10.39 15.77 -3.69
N ALA A 149 -10.95 16.59 -2.80
CA ALA A 149 -12.36 16.64 -2.45
C ALA A 149 -12.73 18.02 -1.92
N HIS A 150 -13.97 18.42 -2.13
CA HIS A 150 -14.52 19.66 -1.56
C HIS A 150 -13.71 20.93 -1.85
N GLY A 151 -13.02 20.99 -2.98
CA GLY A 151 -12.21 22.14 -3.38
C GLY A 151 -10.78 22.15 -2.82
N GLY A 152 -10.37 21.15 -2.06
CA GLY A 152 -8.99 20.91 -1.65
C GLY A 152 -8.37 19.72 -2.41
N GLU A 153 -7.05 19.74 -2.56
CA GLU A 153 -6.27 18.67 -3.20
C GLU A 153 -4.93 18.48 -2.48
N THR A 154 -4.31 17.31 -2.69
CA THR A 154 -3.09 16.88 -1.98
C THR A 154 -1.84 17.50 -2.56
#